data_8c247a09c113c9b53493e62dbc9987d3
#
_entry.id   8c247a09c113c9b53493e62dbc9987d3
#
_cell.length_a   1.000
_cell.length_b   1.000
_cell.length_c   1.000
_cell.angle_alpha   90.00
_cell.angle_beta   90.00
_cell.angle_gamma   90.00
#
_symmetry.space_group_name_H-M   'P 1'
#
loop_
_entity.id
_entity.type
_entity.pdbx_description
1 polymer ?
#
loop_
_entity_poly.entity_id
_entity_poly.type
_entity_poly.pdbx_seq_one_letter_code
_entity_poly.pdbx_strand_id
1 'polypeptide(L)'
;PVEPRKGVILVSAPSFKFCNQKVQEFGYMISKFSNHECKRDPELEKYEVSFVIESTDANNVLIGSSRNFAGYDISTEMEIIHVIAKRAIRFYPILKDLNCIRTYAGLRPFLADHLPLITQVDEVPGYYIATGHEGDGISMAPTTGRLISELIAGEEPYLDLTPFSFNRYKRRA
;
A
#
# COMPACT_ATOMS: atom_id res chain seq x y z
N PRO A 1 16.60 -5.21 0.03
CA PRO A 1 15.94 -5.51 -1.23
C PRO A 1 14.48 -5.07 -1.17
N VAL A 2 14.22 -3.89 -1.77
CA VAL A 2 12.87 -3.34 -1.92
C VAL A 2 12.31 -3.86 -3.24
N GLU A 3 11.09 -4.42 -3.20
CA GLU A 3 10.41 -4.93 -4.39
C GLU A 3 9.20 -4.06 -4.73
N PRO A 4 8.95 -3.77 -6.01
CA PRO A 4 7.76 -3.04 -6.42
C PRO A 4 6.52 -3.94 -6.33
N ARG A 5 5.55 -3.55 -5.51
CA ARG A 5 4.26 -4.23 -5.35
C ARG A 5 3.15 -3.40 -5.95
N LYS A 6 2.64 -3.86 -7.09
CA LYS A 6 1.64 -3.16 -7.90
C LYS A 6 0.28 -3.10 -7.18
N GLY A 7 -0.36 -1.95 -7.25
CA GLY A 7 -1.74 -1.77 -6.79
C GLY A 7 -2.56 -1.00 -7.80
N VAL A 8 -3.68 -1.57 -8.22
CA VAL A 8 -4.61 -0.97 -9.19
C VAL A 8 -5.76 -0.29 -8.43
N ILE A 9 -6.13 0.90 -8.88
CA ILE A 9 -7.24 1.71 -8.35
C ILE A 9 -8.18 2.08 -9.49
N LEU A 10 -9.48 1.99 -9.22
CA LEU A 10 -10.55 2.50 -10.07
C LEU A 10 -11.03 3.85 -9.55
N VAL A 11 -11.33 4.77 -10.47
CA VAL A 11 -11.89 6.09 -10.16
C VAL A 11 -13.26 6.19 -10.79
N SER A 12 -14.29 6.45 -10.01
CA SER A 12 -15.65 6.67 -10.52
C SER A 12 -15.83 8.06 -11.12
N ALA A 13 -16.85 8.22 -11.96
CA ALA A 13 -17.40 9.54 -12.23
C ALA A 13 -17.84 10.22 -10.92
N PRO A 14 -17.85 11.56 -10.85
CA PRO A 14 -18.39 12.27 -9.70
C PRO A 14 -19.84 11.84 -9.41
N SER A 15 -20.14 11.63 -8.15
CA SER A 15 -21.47 11.22 -7.71
C SER A 15 -21.81 11.91 -6.37
N PHE A 16 -22.57 11.27 -5.50
CA PHE A 16 -22.73 11.74 -4.14
C PHE A 16 -21.60 11.20 -3.24
N LYS A 17 -21.39 11.84 -2.10
CA LYS A 17 -20.37 11.43 -1.15
C LYS A 17 -20.78 10.12 -0.47
N PHE A 18 -20.11 9.03 -0.80
CA PHE A 18 -20.39 7.69 -0.28
C PHE A 18 -19.96 7.50 1.17
N CYS A 19 -18.83 8.05 1.51
CA CYS A 19 -18.25 7.89 2.83
C CYS A 19 -17.45 9.14 3.21
N ASN A 20 -17.44 9.46 4.51
CA ASN A 20 -16.64 10.56 5.04
C ASN A 20 -15.23 10.13 5.42
N GLN A 21 -14.99 8.82 5.42
CA GLN A 21 -13.74 8.21 5.82
C GLN A 21 -13.40 7.06 4.87
N LYS A 22 -12.13 6.70 4.81
CA LYS A 22 -11.68 5.51 4.11
C LYS A 22 -12.25 4.26 4.79
N VAL A 23 -12.90 3.40 4.01
CA VAL A 23 -13.44 2.13 4.47
C VAL A 23 -12.67 1.01 3.81
N GLN A 24 -12.27 0.01 4.58
CA GLN A 24 -11.58 -1.17 4.06
C GLN A 24 -12.13 -2.44 4.70
N GLU A 25 -12.13 -3.53 3.95
CA GLU A 25 -12.53 -4.83 4.48
C GLU A 25 -11.52 -5.36 5.50
N PHE A 26 -11.99 -6.05 6.52
CA PHE A 26 -11.13 -6.61 7.56
C PHE A 26 -10.13 -7.65 7.01
N GLY A 27 -10.53 -8.39 5.96
CA GLY A 27 -9.65 -9.32 5.25
C GLY A 27 -8.36 -8.69 4.70
N TYR A 28 -8.36 -7.38 4.45
CA TYR A 28 -7.14 -6.62 4.11
C TYR A 28 -6.12 -6.65 5.24
N MET A 29 -6.57 -6.43 6.48
CA MET A 29 -5.70 -6.41 7.66
C MET A 29 -5.16 -7.82 7.95
N ILE A 30 -6.02 -8.83 7.86
CA ILE A 30 -5.60 -10.23 8.04
C ILE A 30 -4.50 -10.61 7.06
N SER A 31 -4.68 -10.32 5.77
CA SER A 31 -3.70 -10.66 4.74
C SER A 31 -2.37 -9.89 4.86
N LYS A 32 -2.38 -8.74 5.53
CA LYS A 32 -1.18 -7.92 5.73
C LYS A 32 -0.36 -8.35 6.96
N PHE A 33 -1.03 -8.78 8.03
CA PHE A 33 -0.41 -8.96 9.34
C PHE A 33 -0.55 -10.37 9.93
N SER A 34 -1.28 -11.28 9.27
CA SER A 34 -1.52 -12.63 9.78
C SER A 34 -0.91 -13.68 8.85
N ASN A 35 -0.22 -14.65 9.45
CA ASN A 35 0.24 -15.85 8.76
C ASN A 35 -0.88 -16.91 8.61
N HIS A 36 -2.12 -16.58 8.96
CA HIS A 36 -3.24 -17.49 8.81
C HIS A 36 -3.76 -17.48 7.37
N GLU A 37 -3.73 -18.65 6.74
CA GLU A 37 -4.41 -18.91 5.47
C GLU A 37 -5.92 -18.79 5.67
N CYS A 38 -6.49 -17.66 5.29
CA CYS A 38 -7.93 -17.53 5.18
C CYS A 38 -8.33 -17.97 3.77
N LYS A 39 -9.12 -19.02 3.62
CA LYS A 39 -9.63 -19.45 2.30
C LYS A 39 -10.36 -18.29 1.64
N ARG A 40 -9.79 -17.79 0.55
CA ARG A 40 -10.35 -16.71 -0.26
C ARG A 40 -10.86 -17.28 -1.58
N ASP A 41 -11.69 -16.49 -2.26
CA ASP A 41 -12.04 -16.72 -3.65
C ASP A 41 -10.73 -16.75 -4.48
N PRO A 42 -10.49 -17.76 -5.33
CA PRO A 42 -9.26 -17.87 -6.12
C PRO A 42 -8.98 -16.64 -7.00
N GLU A 43 -10.02 -15.96 -7.51
CA GLU A 43 -9.86 -14.71 -8.27
C GLU A 43 -9.29 -13.59 -7.40
N LEU A 44 -9.70 -13.53 -6.11
CA LEU A 44 -9.19 -12.54 -5.18
C LEU A 44 -7.75 -12.84 -4.75
N GLU A 45 -7.41 -14.12 -4.61
CA GLU A 45 -6.05 -14.56 -4.24
C GLU A 45 -5.05 -14.28 -5.34
N LYS A 46 -5.39 -14.56 -6.58
CA LYS A 46 -4.50 -14.39 -7.75
C LYS A 46 -3.89 -12.99 -7.84
N TYR A 47 -4.66 -11.95 -7.48
CA TYR A 47 -4.24 -10.56 -7.54
C TYR A 47 -4.16 -9.89 -6.17
N GLU A 48 -4.33 -10.68 -5.10
CA GLU A 48 -4.45 -10.20 -3.72
C GLU A 48 -5.41 -9.02 -3.59
N VAL A 49 -6.58 -9.12 -4.22
CA VAL A 49 -7.59 -8.06 -4.20
C VAL A 49 -8.26 -8.02 -2.83
N SER A 50 -8.32 -6.83 -2.28
CA SER A 50 -9.08 -6.52 -1.08
C SER A 50 -9.85 -5.21 -1.27
N PHE A 51 -11.05 -5.15 -0.71
CA PHE A 51 -11.90 -3.98 -0.86
C PHE A 51 -11.41 -2.80 -0.01
N VAL A 52 -11.22 -1.68 -0.68
CA VAL A 52 -10.95 -0.38 -0.06
C VAL A 52 -11.71 0.68 -0.85
N ILE A 53 -12.38 1.59 -0.16
CA ILE A 53 -13.11 2.69 -0.80
C ILE A 53 -12.89 3.99 -0.03
N GLU A 54 -12.75 5.09 -0.75
CA GLU A 54 -12.75 6.44 -0.21
C GLU A 54 -13.37 7.43 -1.20
N SER A 55 -14.06 8.44 -0.67
CA SER A 55 -14.58 9.56 -1.46
C SER A 55 -13.57 10.70 -1.47
N THR A 56 -13.42 11.34 -2.63
CA THR A 56 -12.62 12.56 -2.76
C THR A 56 -13.48 13.80 -2.55
N ASP A 57 -12.85 14.97 -2.39
CA ASP A 57 -13.55 16.26 -2.29
C ASP A 57 -14.30 16.63 -3.59
N ALA A 58 -13.87 16.07 -4.73
CA ALA A 58 -14.55 16.23 -6.02
C ALA A 58 -15.70 15.24 -6.22
N ASN A 59 -16.12 14.52 -5.17
CA ASN A 59 -17.17 13.49 -5.19
C ASN A 59 -16.90 12.29 -6.12
N ASN A 60 -15.66 12.08 -6.54
CA ASN A 60 -15.25 10.81 -7.12
C ASN A 60 -15.10 9.76 -6.02
N VAL A 61 -15.22 8.51 -6.38
CA VAL A 61 -14.95 7.38 -5.49
C VAL A 61 -13.71 6.66 -5.99
N LEU A 62 -12.71 6.51 -5.10
CA LEU A 62 -11.54 5.68 -5.33
C LEU A 62 -11.82 4.29 -4.79
N ILE A 63 -11.69 3.28 -5.63
CA ILE A 63 -12.00 1.88 -5.29
C ILE A 63 -10.76 1.04 -5.56
N GLY A 64 -10.30 0.36 -4.58
CA GLY A 64 -9.12 -0.51 -4.68
C GLY A 64 -9.23 -1.76 -3.83
N SER A 65 -8.15 -2.48 -3.74
CA SER A 65 -6.97 -2.46 -4.59
C SER A 65 -6.41 -3.86 -4.74
N SER A 66 -5.59 -4.06 -5.78
CA SER A 66 -4.76 -5.25 -5.89
C SER A 66 -3.42 -5.08 -5.16
N ARG A 67 -2.68 -6.18 -4.99
CA ARG A 67 -1.33 -6.21 -4.38
C ARG A 67 -0.50 -7.32 -4.98
N ASN A 68 -0.28 -7.29 -6.27
CA ASN A 68 0.48 -8.31 -6.98
C ASN A 68 1.91 -7.85 -7.31
N PHE A 69 2.81 -8.80 -7.45
CA PHE A 69 4.16 -8.56 -7.91
C PHE A 69 4.19 -8.66 -9.45
N ALA A 70 4.47 -7.56 -10.11
CA ALA A 70 4.51 -7.43 -11.58
C ALA A 70 5.76 -6.67 -12.05
N GLY A 71 6.83 -6.65 -11.23
CA GLY A 71 8.00 -5.84 -11.50
C GLY A 71 7.63 -4.34 -11.59
N TYR A 72 8.14 -3.66 -12.60
CA TYR A 72 7.88 -2.24 -12.84
C TYR A 72 6.69 -1.99 -13.77
N ASP A 73 5.90 -3.02 -14.10
CA ASP A 73 4.69 -2.87 -14.92
C ASP A 73 3.61 -2.11 -14.15
N ILE A 74 3.13 -1.00 -14.73
CA ILE A 74 2.05 -0.17 -14.23
C ILE A 74 0.79 -0.22 -15.10
N SER A 75 0.70 -1.20 -16.01
CA SER A 75 -0.52 -1.42 -16.80
C SER A 75 -1.70 -1.80 -15.88
N THR A 76 -2.90 -1.55 -16.36
CA THR A 76 -4.13 -1.91 -15.65
C THR A 76 -4.90 -2.92 -16.49
N GLU A 77 -4.73 -4.21 -16.19
CA GLU A 77 -5.38 -5.29 -16.92
C GLU A 77 -6.88 -5.32 -16.58
N MET A 78 -7.71 -5.56 -17.61
CA MET A 78 -9.17 -5.63 -17.47
C MET A 78 -9.63 -6.70 -16.48
N GLU A 79 -8.88 -7.80 -16.37
CA GLU A 79 -9.18 -8.87 -15.41
C GLU A 79 -9.10 -8.35 -13.95
N ILE A 80 -8.04 -7.63 -13.61
CA ILE A 80 -7.87 -7.04 -12.26
C ILE A 80 -8.95 -6.01 -11.98
N ILE A 81 -9.26 -5.16 -12.97
CA ILE A 81 -10.31 -4.14 -12.87
C ILE A 81 -11.65 -4.82 -12.58
N HIS A 82 -11.98 -5.89 -13.31
CA HIS A 82 -13.22 -6.64 -13.11
C HIS A 82 -13.32 -7.25 -11.70
N VAL A 83 -12.24 -7.86 -11.21
CA VAL A 83 -12.21 -8.47 -9.88
C VAL A 83 -12.39 -7.41 -8.79
N ILE A 84 -11.73 -6.25 -8.90
CA ILE A 84 -11.89 -5.13 -7.95
C ILE A 84 -13.34 -4.62 -7.98
N ALA A 85 -13.91 -4.38 -9.17
CA ALA A 85 -15.28 -3.88 -9.31
C ALA A 85 -16.31 -4.87 -8.73
N LYS A 86 -16.18 -6.15 -9.08
CA LYS A 86 -17.02 -7.24 -8.54
C LYS A 86 -16.96 -7.30 -7.01
N ARG A 87 -15.76 -7.17 -6.44
CA ARG A 87 -15.57 -7.14 -4.97
C ARG A 87 -16.23 -5.91 -4.36
N ALA A 88 -16.08 -4.74 -4.96
CA ALA A 88 -16.65 -3.49 -4.46
C ALA A 88 -18.19 -3.52 -4.45
N ILE A 89 -18.82 -4.00 -5.53
CA ILE A 89 -20.28 -4.13 -5.66
C ILE A 89 -20.85 -5.06 -4.57
N ARG A 90 -20.09 -6.08 -4.15
CA ARG A 90 -20.52 -6.96 -3.06
C ARG A 90 -20.69 -6.21 -1.72
N PHE A 91 -19.83 -5.21 -1.44
CA PHE A 91 -19.92 -4.38 -0.23
C PHE A 91 -20.92 -3.25 -0.37
N TYR A 92 -20.93 -2.61 -1.55
CA TYR A 92 -21.78 -1.46 -1.87
C TYR A 92 -22.48 -1.69 -3.21
N PRO A 93 -23.66 -2.35 -3.20
CA PRO A 93 -24.37 -2.70 -4.44
C PRO A 93 -24.67 -1.52 -5.37
N ILE A 94 -24.80 -0.32 -4.82
CA ILE A 94 -25.05 0.90 -5.59
C ILE A 94 -23.88 1.26 -6.53
N LEU A 95 -22.67 0.78 -6.28
CA LEU A 95 -21.51 1.02 -7.13
C LEU A 95 -21.66 0.43 -8.53
N LYS A 96 -22.58 -0.52 -8.75
CA LYS A 96 -22.89 -1.08 -10.08
C LYS A 96 -23.41 -0.03 -11.06
N ASP A 97 -24.02 1.04 -10.55
CA ASP A 97 -24.64 2.10 -11.33
C ASP A 97 -23.67 3.27 -11.60
N LEU A 98 -22.43 3.20 -11.07
CA LEU A 98 -21.42 4.22 -11.30
C LEU A 98 -20.51 3.87 -12.50
N ASN A 99 -20.24 4.88 -13.31
CA ASN A 99 -19.26 4.75 -14.37
C ASN A 99 -17.83 4.88 -13.82
N CYS A 100 -16.96 3.96 -14.21
CA CYS A 100 -15.52 4.11 -14.01
C CYS A 100 -14.96 5.00 -15.13
N ILE A 101 -14.35 6.14 -14.75
CA ILE A 101 -13.78 7.10 -15.71
C ILE A 101 -12.28 6.96 -15.88
N ARG A 102 -11.63 6.30 -14.94
CA ARG A 102 -10.16 6.11 -14.96
C ARG A 102 -9.77 4.89 -14.15
N THR A 103 -8.70 4.24 -14.59
CA THR A 103 -7.93 3.29 -13.79
C THR A 103 -6.48 3.71 -13.79
N TYR A 104 -5.77 3.43 -12.70
CA TYR A 104 -4.33 3.64 -12.62
C TYR A 104 -3.69 2.62 -11.69
N ALA A 105 -2.41 2.39 -11.87
CA ALA A 105 -1.61 1.57 -10.99
C ALA A 105 -0.45 2.37 -10.40
N GLY A 106 -0.07 1.99 -9.18
CA GLY A 106 1.12 2.48 -8.52
C GLY A 106 1.95 1.33 -7.97
N LEU A 107 3.25 1.58 -7.75
CA LEU A 107 4.18 0.61 -7.21
C LEU A 107 4.50 0.97 -5.76
N ARG A 108 4.10 0.10 -4.82
CA ARG A 108 4.42 0.26 -3.41
C ARG A 108 5.80 -0.32 -3.14
N PRO A 109 6.66 0.36 -2.37
CA PRO A 109 7.95 -0.19 -1.95
C PRO A 109 7.71 -1.28 -0.89
N PHE A 110 7.75 -2.54 -1.31
CA PHE A 110 7.54 -3.69 -0.45
C PHE A 110 8.86 -4.21 0.11
N LEU A 111 8.82 -4.62 1.37
CA LEU A 111 9.89 -5.36 2.06
C LEU A 111 9.31 -6.63 2.67
N ALA A 112 10.00 -7.75 2.54
CA ALA A 112 9.49 -9.07 2.92
C ALA A 112 9.18 -9.22 4.42
N ASP A 113 9.75 -8.36 5.26
CA ASP A 113 9.49 -8.32 6.71
C ASP A 113 8.41 -7.29 7.10
N HIS A 114 7.83 -6.59 6.12
CA HIS A 114 6.81 -5.55 6.32
C HIS A 114 7.24 -4.37 7.21
N LEU A 115 8.54 -4.19 7.43
CA LEU A 115 9.09 -3.08 8.21
C LEU A 115 9.82 -2.10 7.28
N PRO A 116 9.59 -0.80 7.40
CA PRO A 116 10.32 0.17 6.59
C PRO A 116 11.82 0.18 6.90
N LEU A 117 12.61 0.70 5.98
CA LEU A 117 13.99 1.09 6.21
C LEU A 117 14.04 2.57 6.56
N ILE A 118 14.59 2.90 7.73
CA ILE A 118 14.84 4.28 8.19
C ILE A 118 16.23 4.23 8.83
N THR A 119 17.27 4.56 8.07
CA THR A 119 18.64 4.26 8.49
C THR A 119 19.67 5.07 7.74
N GLN A 120 20.82 5.29 8.35
CA GLN A 120 22.06 5.55 7.64
C GLN A 120 22.69 4.23 7.18
N VAL A 121 23.34 4.22 6.03
CA VAL A 121 24.09 3.07 5.52
C VAL A 121 25.54 3.20 5.97
N ASP A 122 25.99 2.32 6.85
CA ASP A 122 27.32 2.40 7.48
C ASP A 122 28.48 2.38 6.48
N GLU A 123 28.31 1.63 5.36
CA GLU A 123 29.32 1.49 4.32
C GLU A 123 29.45 2.72 3.41
N VAL A 124 28.47 3.62 3.43
CA VAL A 124 28.46 4.80 2.57
C VAL A 124 28.15 6.04 3.42
N PRO A 125 29.19 6.71 3.95
CA PRO A 125 29.00 7.89 4.77
C PRO A 125 28.14 8.95 4.10
N GLY A 126 27.15 9.47 4.85
CA GLY A 126 26.21 10.46 4.34
C GLY A 126 25.07 9.92 3.47
N TYR A 127 24.96 8.59 3.32
CA TYR A 127 23.84 7.96 2.62
C TYR A 127 22.78 7.49 3.60
N TYR A 128 21.56 8.05 3.46
CA TYR A 128 20.41 7.74 4.30
C TYR A 128 19.31 7.10 3.44
N ILE A 129 18.59 6.14 4.02
CA ILE A 129 17.48 5.44 3.36
C ILE A 129 16.20 5.63 4.18
N ALA A 130 15.12 6.06 3.52
CA ALA A 130 13.77 6.08 4.05
C ALA A 130 12.83 5.48 3.01
N THR A 131 12.48 4.21 3.13
CA THR A 131 11.67 3.48 2.14
C THR A 131 10.99 2.24 2.76
N GLY A 132 10.16 1.55 1.97
CA GLY A 132 9.57 0.28 2.40
C GLY A 132 8.27 0.41 3.20
N HIS A 133 7.64 1.58 3.19
CA HIS A 133 6.40 1.85 3.94
C HIS A 133 5.14 1.25 3.29
N GLU A 134 5.27 0.56 2.17
CA GLU A 134 4.16 0.02 1.39
C GLU A 134 3.05 1.05 1.10
N GLY A 135 1.82 0.78 1.55
CA GLY A 135 0.67 1.68 1.39
C GLY A 135 0.53 2.75 2.48
N ASP A 136 1.37 2.72 3.53
CA ASP A 136 1.22 3.57 4.71
C ASP A 136 2.19 4.77 4.71
N GLY A 137 2.98 4.93 3.64
CA GLY A 137 4.04 5.94 3.56
C GLY A 137 3.56 7.37 3.77
N ILE A 138 2.38 7.74 3.29
CA ILE A 138 1.83 9.09 3.48
C ILE A 138 1.57 9.36 4.96
N SER A 139 0.93 8.43 5.67
CA SER A 139 0.62 8.56 7.10
C SER A 139 1.88 8.54 7.96
N MET A 140 2.91 7.82 7.54
CA MET A 140 4.18 7.69 8.27
C MET A 140 5.21 8.77 7.92
N ALA A 141 4.97 9.57 6.87
CA ALA A 141 5.93 10.56 6.39
C ALA A 141 6.40 11.57 7.46
N PRO A 142 5.52 12.14 8.33
CA PRO A 142 5.97 13.09 9.35
C PRO A 142 6.95 12.45 10.35
N THR A 143 6.64 11.26 10.86
CA THR A 143 7.49 10.50 11.77
C THR A 143 8.82 10.13 11.11
N THR A 144 8.75 9.59 9.89
CA THR A 144 9.94 9.21 9.13
C THR A 144 10.85 10.41 8.85
N GLY A 145 10.26 11.53 8.44
CA GLY A 145 11.00 12.76 8.19
C GLY A 145 11.73 13.27 9.43
N ARG A 146 11.08 13.24 10.60
CA ARG A 146 11.70 13.61 11.87
C ARG A 146 12.88 12.68 12.20
N LEU A 147 12.69 11.37 12.13
CA LEU A 147 13.75 10.39 12.43
C LEU A 147 14.96 10.54 11.50
N ILE A 148 14.74 10.77 10.22
CA ILE A 148 15.84 11.03 9.27
C ILE A 148 16.53 12.36 9.58
N SER A 149 15.80 13.41 9.98
CA SER A 149 16.43 14.69 10.35
C SER A 149 17.29 14.57 11.59
N GLU A 150 16.86 13.82 12.60
CA GLU A 150 17.63 13.53 13.81
C GLU A 150 18.91 12.75 13.47
N LEU A 151 18.83 11.73 12.61
CA LEU A 151 20.01 11.00 12.12
C LEU A 151 21.00 11.90 11.37
N ILE A 152 20.53 12.77 10.49
CA ILE A 152 21.39 13.69 9.73
C ILE A 152 22.07 14.72 10.65
N ALA A 153 21.34 15.20 11.67
CA ALA A 153 21.86 16.13 12.66
C ALA A 153 22.84 15.48 13.65
N GLY A 154 22.95 14.15 13.66
CA GLY A 154 23.73 13.41 14.66
C GLY A 154 23.09 13.41 16.05
N GLU A 155 21.79 13.65 16.12
CA GLU A 155 20.99 13.58 17.32
C GLU A 155 20.52 12.12 17.58
N GLU A 156 20.23 11.79 18.82
CA GLU A 156 19.65 10.50 19.16
C GLU A 156 18.17 10.47 18.72
N PRO A 157 17.77 9.53 17.82
CA PRO A 157 16.39 9.44 17.39
C PRO A 157 15.45 9.15 18.56
N TYR A 158 14.29 9.81 18.61
CA TYR A 158 13.32 9.65 19.68
C TYR A 158 12.64 8.26 19.72
N LEU A 159 12.85 7.43 18.70
CA LEU A 159 12.43 6.03 18.63
C LEU A 159 13.66 5.15 18.37
N ASP A 160 13.65 3.93 18.91
CA ASP A 160 14.64 2.92 18.57
C ASP A 160 14.54 2.53 17.08
N LEU A 161 15.60 2.84 16.33
CA LEU A 161 15.69 2.53 14.90
C LEU A 161 16.31 1.15 14.60
N THR A 162 16.70 0.39 15.61
CA THR A 162 17.29 -0.95 15.43
C THR A 162 16.44 -1.86 14.54
N PRO A 163 15.10 -1.94 14.70
CA PRO A 163 14.25 -2.74 13.82
C PRO A 163 14.17 -2.22 12.38
N PHE A 164 14.48 -0.96 12.14
CA PHE A 164 14.39 -0.28 10.86
C PHE A 164 15.73 -0.14 10.14
N SER A 165 16.81 -0.66 10.75
CA SER A 165 18.16 -0.61 10.20
C SER A 165 18.33 -1.52 8.98
N PHE A 166 19.12 -1.05 7.99
CA PHE A 166 19.55 -1.87 6.85
C PHE A 166 20.36 -3.11 7.30
N ASN A 167 21.04 -3.04 8.42
CA ASN A 167 21.87 -4.13 8.97
C ASN A 167 21.06 -5.38 9.32
N ARG A 168 19.73 -5.30 9.49
CA ARG A 168 18.88 -6.48 9.73
C ARG A 168 18.90 -7.49 8.58
N TYR A 169 19.27 -7.06 7.38
CA TYR A 169 19.42 -7.96 6.22
C TYR A 169 20.80 -8.59 6.11
N LYS A 170 21.84 -8.03 6.74
CA LYS A 170 23.20 -8.58 6.74
C LYS A 170 23.34 -9.85 7.58
N ARG A 171 22.48 -10.03 8.60
CA ARG A 171 22.53 -11.19 9.52
C ARG A 171 21.90 -12.46 8.97
N ARG A 172 21.36 -12.42 7.75
CA ARG A 172 20.69 -13.55 7.09
C ARG A 172 21.47 -14.14 5.90
N ALA A 173 22.72 -13.70 5.71
CA ALA A 173 23.62 -14.23 4.69
C ALA A 173 24.50 -15.35 5.26
#